data_fb0dfbb96f4010118e1e1b180823d6fc
#
_entry.id   fb0dfbb96f4010118e1e1b180823d6fc
#
_cell.length_a   1.000
_cell.length_b   1.000
_cell.length_c   1.000
_cell.angle_alpha   90.00
_cell.angle_beta   90.00
_cell.angle_gamma   90.00
#
_symmetry.space_group_name_H-M   'P 1'
#
loop_
_entity.id
_entity.type
_entity.pdbx_description
1 polymer ?
#
loop_
_entity_poly.entity_id
_entity_poly.type
_entity_poly.pdbx_seq_one_letter_code
_entity_poly.pdbx_strand_id
1 'polypeptide(L)'
;FYPEGYVLPNEDNLMLGDVSNEILHSFIPHEQGLVHPPEIPYMAVCPSCVTALGSLYWTLSAEIANRLGNGSAGPGELAARYLEILAGRVNMIRLRHRDAIREAAVEMTRRILDGGRWFVRSIETTAFQSELVRVASGPWMPNTGDWDANPLRNVFLVAGMSPAYSEEVAVALEKQVEGAFVIGIGPASMDGIEPSGRLIDVADAGFDSFSPESGGPIELPGREGNWCPTSGIVGNVIQQMICAQWADEMARRGEIPYFLLGNYRGGRKFNPLLQPMAAERGY
;
A
#
# COMPACT_ATOMS: atom_id res chain seq x y z
N PHE A 1 -3.89 12.26 -13.81
CA PHE A 1 -3.54 12.69 -12.45
C PHE A 1 -2.03 12.90 -12.37
N TYR A 2 -1.58 14.11 -12.06
CA TYR A 2 -0.17 14.45 -11.95
C TYR A 2 0.15 15.10 -10.61
N PRO A 3 1.35 14.88 -10.03
CA PRO A 3 1.88 15.77 -9.03
C PRO A 3 2.10 17.17 -9.65
N GLU A 4 1.85 18.19 -8.88
CA GLU A 4 2.08 19.57 -9.30
C GLU A 4 3.56 19.75 -9.72
N GLY A 5 3.80 20.29 -10.91
CA GLY A 5 5.15 20.49 -11.45
C GLY A 5 5.79 19.28 -12.15
N TYR A 6 5.05 18.19 -12.37
CA TYR A 6 5.57 17.04 -13.09
C TYR A 6 5.51 17.25 -14.61
N VAL A 7 6.67 17.44 -15.21
CA VAL A 7 6.86 17.50 -16.66
C VAL A 7 7.50 16.19 -17.12
N LEU A 8 6.76 15.38 -17.87
CA LEU A 8 7.38 14.36 -18.71
C LEU A 8 7.88 15.08 -19.98
N PRO A 9 9.19 15.11 -20.23
CA PRO A 9 9.66 15.55 -21.53
C PRO A 9 9.16 14.54 -22.57
N ASN A 10 8.15 14.89 -23.29
CA ASN A 10 7.81 14.29 -24.57
C ASN A 10 8.40 15.16 -25.70
N GLU A 11 8.33 14.68 -26.93
CA GLU A 11 8.87 15.40 -28.09
C GLU A 11 8.25 16.79 -28.27
N ASP A 12 7.03 17.00 -27.75
CA ASP A 12 6.26 18.23 -27.85
C ASP A 12 6.29 19.09 -26.58
N ASN A 13 6.97 18.65 -25.51
CA ASN A 13 6.95 19.27 -24.17
C ASN A 13 5.55 19.50 -23.57
N LEU A 14 4.56 18.69 -23.98
CA LEU A 14 3.20 18.78 -23.48
C LEU A 14 3.05 18.12 -22.12
N MET A 15 2.34 18.76 -21.23
CA MET A 15 1.88 18.20 -19.97
C MET A 15 0.52 17.52 -20.16
N LEU A 16 0.17 16.57 -19.28
CA LEU A 16 -1.17 15.95 -19.34
C LEU A 16 -2.26 17.01 -19.22
N GLY A 17 -2.04 18.05 -18.40
CA GLY A 17 -2.97 19.19 -18.27
C GLY A 17 -3.24 19.93 -19.57
N ASP A 18 -2.26 19.99 -20.48
CA ASP A 18 -2.40 20.71 -21.76
C ASP A 18 -3.32 19.99 -22.75
N VAL A 19 -3.51 18.67 -22.55
CA VAL A 19 -4.31 17.81 -23.44
C VAL A 19 -5.56 17.26 -22.77
N SER A 20 -5.79 17.59 -21.50
CA SER A 20 -6.96 17.16 -20.73
C SER A 20 -8.04 18.22 -20.70
N ASN A 21 -9.30 17.82 -20.88
CA ASN A 21 -10.44 18.72 -20.77
C ASN A 21 -10.69 19.18 -19.34
N GLU A 22 -10.38 18.30 -18.37
CA GLU A 22 -10.56 18.56 -16.95
C GLU A 22 -9.34 18.06 -16.16
N ILE A 23 -8.95 18.80 -15.14
CA ILE A 23 -7.80 18.49 -14.29
C ILE A 23 -8.28 18.28 -12.85
N LEU A 24 -7.98 17.10 -12.30
CA LEU A 24 -8.14 16.82 -10.88
C LEU A 24 -6.77 16.81 -10.20
N HIS A 25 -6.56 17.71 -9.27
CA HIS A 25 -5.31 17.74 -8.48
C HIS A 25 -5.25 16.57 -7.52
N SER A 26 -4.17 15.81 -7.57
CA SER A 26 -3.93 14.67 -6.68
C SER A 26 -3.35 15.07 -5.33
N PHE A 27 -2.83 16.29 -5.21
CA PHE A 27 -2.08 16.80 -4.05
C PHE A 27 -0.88 15.91 -3.65
N ILE A 28 -0.39 15.10 -4.59
CA ILE A 28 0.79 14.25 -4.37
C ILE A 28 2.03 15.14 -4.48
N PRO A 29 2.98 15.04 -3.51
CA PRO A 29 4.25 15.74 -3.61
C PRO A 29 5.01 15.35 -4.89
N HIS A 30 5.83 16.25 -5.42
CA HIS A 30 6.64 15.99 -6.61
C HIS A 30 7.51 14.72 -6.47
N GLU A 31 7.99 14.45 -5.26
CA GLU A 31 8.80 13.25 -4.97
C GLU A 31 7.98 11.98 -4.73
N GLN A 32 6.66 12.06 -4.73
CA GLN A 32 5.69 10.98 -4.44
C GLN A 32 5.75 10.42 -3.02
N GLY A 33 6.91 10.46 -2.36
CA GLY A 33 7.08 10.02 -0.97
C GLY A 33 6.58 11.06 0.04
N LEU A 34 6.15 10.58 1.20
CA LEU A 34 5.63 11.42 2.29
C LEU A 34 6.59 11.57 3.46
N VAL A 35 7.55 10.67 3.60
CA VAL A 35 8.46 10.60 4.73
C VAL A 35 9.85 11.01 4.30
N HIS A 36 10.48 11.92 5.05
CA HIS A 36 11.84 12.41 4.83
C HIS A 36 12.75 11.91 5.96
N PRO A 37 13.31 10.70 5.88
CA PRO A 37 14.25 10.23 6.88
C PRO A 37 15.53 11.07 6.82
N PRO A 38 16.08 11.53 7.96
CA PRO A 38 17.33 12.27 7.97
C PRO A 38 18.51 11.50 7.34
N GLU A 39 18.48 10.20 7.46
CA GLU A 39 19.51 9.26 6.95
C GLU A 39 19.40 9.05 5.43
N ILE A 40 18.28 9.43 4.81
CA ILE A 40 18.02 9.35 3.37
C ILE A 40 17.72 10.76 2.82
N PRO A 41 18.68 11.72 2.90
CA PRO A 41 18.41 13.13 2.62
C PRO A 41 18.17 13.44 1.14
N TYR A 42 18.44 12.48 0.26
CA TYR A 42 18.35 12.70 -1.19
C TYR A 42 16.96 12.44 -1.77
N MET A 43 16.01 11.88 -0.98
CA MET A 43 14.65 11.62 -1.45
C MET A 43 13.66 11.43 -0.31
N ALA A 44 12.39 11.69 -0.59
CA ALA A 44 11.28 11.22 0.23
C ALA A 44 10.97 9.76 -0.08
N VAL A 45 10.61 9.00 0.95
CA VAL A 45 10.23 7.59 0.87
C VAL A 45 8.75 7.38 1.16
N CYS A 46 8.23 6.19 0.96
CA CYS A 46 6.83 5.82 1.18
C CYS A 46 5.88 6.60 0.22
N PRO A 47 5.73 6.12 -1.01
CA PRO A 47 4.94 6.77 -2.03
C PRO A 47 3.46 6.82 -1.66
N SER A 48 2.80 7.94 -1.96
CA SER A 48 1.38 8.17 -1.73
C SER A 48 0.53 8.19 -3.01
N CYS A 49 1.17 8.05 -4.17
CA CYS A 49 0.53 8.23 -5.46
C CYS A 49 -0.68 7.30 -5.65
N VAL A 50 -0.57 6.05 -5.28
CA VAL A 50 -1.66 5.10 -5.47
C VAL A 50 -2.78 5.29 -4.46
N THR A 51 -2.44 5.56 -3.20
CA THR A 51 -3.45 5.93 -2.19
C THR A 51 -4.27 7.14 -2.65
N ALA A 52 -3.61 8.20 -3.14
CA ALA A 52 -4.28 9.41 -3.60
C ALA A 52 -5.09 9.17 -4.90
N LEU A 53 -4.50 8.50 -5.89
CA LEU A 53 -5.17 8.21 -7.15
C LEU A 53 -6.35 7.24 -6.98
N GLY A 54 -6.20 6.21 -6.15
CA GLY A 54 -7.27 5.30 -5.80
C GLY A 54 -8.43 6.01 -5.09
N SER A 55 -8.12 6.92 -4.19
CA SER A 55 -9.13 7.74 -3.50
C SER A 55 -9.90 8.62 -4.48
N LEU A 56 -9.21 9.32 -5.39
CA LEU A 56 -9.84 10.14 -6.42
C LEU A 56 -10.68 9.31 -7.39
N TYR A 57 -10.18 8.14 -7.79
CA TYR A 57 -10.90 7.23 -8.68
C TYR A 57 -12.26 6.81 -8.08
N TRP A 58 -12.26 6.35 -6.83
CA TRP A 58 -13.49 5.92 -6.18
C TRP A 58 -14.43 7.08 -5.83
N THR A 59 -13.88 8.23 -5.47
CA THR A 59 -14.65 9.47 -5.26
C THR A 59 -15.42 9.87 -6.53
N LEU A 60 -14.72 9.89 -7.66
CA LEU A 60 -15.34 10.19 -8.96
C LEU A 60 -16.33 9.10 -9.37
N SER A 61 -16.02 7.83 -9.15
CA SER A 61 -16.90 6.71 -9.48
C SER A 61 -18.20 6.76 -8.70
N ALA A 62 -18.17 7.14 -7.42
CA ALA A 62 -19.36 7.32 -6.59
C ALA A 62 -20.29 8.41 -7.17
N GLU A 63 -19.74 9.55 -7.58
CA GLU A 63 -20.53 10.64 -8.16
C GLU A 63 -21.10 10.29 -9.53
N ILE A 64 -20.32 9.65 -10.39
CA ILE A 64 -20.79 9.18 -11.69
C ILE A 64 -21.95 8.19 -11.51
N ALA A 65 -21.79 7.21 -10.60
CA ALA A 65 -22.82 6.22 -10.35
C ALA A 65 -24.10 6.84 -9.77
N ASN A 66 -24.00 7.85 -8.89
CA ASN A 66 -25.13 8.61 -8.39
C ASN A 66 -25.91 9.28 -9.53
N ARG A 67 -25.21 9.98 -10.42
CA ARG A 67 -25.82 10.70 -11.54
C ARG A 67 -26.45 9.78 -12.58
N LEU A 68 -25.78 8.68 -12.93
CA LEU A 68 -26.31 7.70 -13.89
C LEU A 68 -27.46 6.87 -13.34
N GLY A 69 -27.51 6.68 -12.02
CA GLY A 69 -28.53 5.91 -11.33
C GLY A 69 -29.77 6.70 -10.91
N ASN A 70 -29.92 7.97 -11.36
CA ASN A 70 -30.96 8.89 -10.87
C ASN A 70 -30.96 9.00 -9.33
N GLY A 71 -29.78 9.02 -8.73
CA GLY A 71 -29.58 9.09 -7.30
C GLY A 71 -30.15 10.36 -6.68
N SER A 72 -30.59 10.25 -5.45
CA SER A 72 -31.17 11.35 -4.67
C SER A 72 -30.11 12.18 -3.94
N ALA A 73 -28.84 11.75 -3.91
CA ALA A 73 -27.78 12.50 -3.27
C ALA A 73 -27.44 13.77 -4.03
N GLY A 74 -27.19 14.85 -3.30
CA GLY A 74 -26.76 16.13 -3.87
C GLY A 74 -25.39 16.03 -4.59
N PRO A 75 -25.08 17.01 -5.44
CA PRO A 75 -23.78 17.05 -6.11
C PRO A 75 -22.61 17.07 -5.11
N GLY A 76 -21.67 16.12 -5.22
CA GLY A 76 -20.50 16.00 -4.36
C GLY A 76 -20.78 15.31 -3.01
N GLU A 77 -22.01 14.95 -2.68
CA GLU A 77 -22.36 14.36 -1.39
C GLU A 77 -21.76 12.97 -1.19
N LEU A 78 -21.86 12.08 -2.20
CA LEU A 78 -21.26 10.74 -2.12
C LEU A 78 -19.74 10.79 -2.14
N ALA A 79 -19.16 11.72 -2.88
CA ALA A 79 -17.72 11.98 -2.88
C ALA A 79 -17.22 12.38 -1.48
N ALA A 80 -17.88 13.35 -0.84
CA ALA A 80 -17.55 13.80 0.50
C ALA A 80 -17.69 12.65 1.51
N ARG A 81 -18.81 11.93 1.49
CA ARG A 81 -19.04 10.77 2.37
C ARG A 81 -17.97 9.70 2.22
N TYR A 82 -17.58 9.37 1.00
CA TYR A 82 -16.50 8.40 0.75
C TYR A 82 -15.17 8.84 1.37
N LEU A 83 -14.78 10.10 1.16
CA LEU A 83 -13.53 10.64 1.70
C LEU A 83 -13.55 10.74 3.23
N GLU A 84 -14.67 11.08 3.84
CA GLU A 84 -14.84 11.11 5.29
C GLU A 84 -14.66 9.71 5.91
N ILE A 85 -15.28 8.69 5.32
CA ILE A 85 -15.14 7.30 5.76
C ILE A 85 -13.67 6.86 5.62
N LEU A 86 -13.05 7.11 4.47
CA LEU A 86 -11.66 6.76 4.23
C LEU A 86 -10.72 7.44 5.23
N ALA A 87 -10.90 8.74 5.46
CA ALA A 87 -10.10 9.49 6.44
C ALA A 87 -10.29 8.95 7.87
N GLY A 88 -11.53 8.57 8.23
CA GLY A 88 -11.83 7.92 9.49
C GLY A 88 -11.07 6.61 9.67
N ARG A 89 -11.02 5.75 8.65
CA ARG A 89 -10.28 4.48 8.66
C ARG A 89 -8.78 4.68 8.78
N VAL A 90 -8.21 5.59 8.01
CA VAL A 90 -6.78 5.95 8.12
C VAL A 90 -6.44 6.44 9.53
N ASN A 91 -7.32 7.24 10.14
CA ASN A 91 -7.15 7.68 11.51
C ASN A 91 -7.24 6.51 12.52
N MET A 92 -8.15 5.57 12.32
CA MET A 92 -8.24 4.36 13.14
C MET A 92 -6.96 3.51 13.05
N ILE A 93 -6.42 3.31 11.85
CA ILE A 93 -5.13 2.63 11.65
C ILE A 93 -4.03 3.31 12.46
N ARG A 94 -3.90 4.63 12.34
CA ARG A 94 -2.92 5.42 13.09
C ARG A 94 -3.04 5.26 14.60
N LEU A 95 -4.26 5.23 15.11
CA LEU A 95 -4.51 5.13 16.55
C LEU A 95 -4.36 3.72 17.11
N ARG A 96 -4.73 2.70 16.33
CA ARG A 96 -4.83 1.32 16.82
C ARG A 96 -3.60 0.48 16.50
N HIS A 97 -2.89 0.79 15.41
CA HIS A 97 -1.82 -0.07 14.91
C HIS A 97 -0.41 0.51 15.10
N ARG A 98 -0.26 1.76 15.56
CA ARG A 98 1.04 2.42 15.65
C ARG A 98 2.10 1.60 16.37
N ASP A 99 1.79 1.06 17.54
CA ASP A 99 2.77 0.34 18.36
C ASP A 99 3.04 -1.05 17.78
N ALA A 100 2.01 -1.76 17.31
CA ALA A 100 2.16 -3.05 16.63
C ALA A 100 2.96 -2.95 15.31
N ILE A 101 2.78 -1.87 14.55
CA ILE A 101 3.58 -1.58 13.34
C ILE A 101 5.06 -1.43 13.71
N ARG A 102 5.36 -0.73 14.81
CA ARG A 102 6.75 -0.58 15.29
C ARG A 102 7.35 -1.92 15.70
N GLU A 103 6.60 -2.74 16.42
CA GLU A 103 7.05 -4.08 16.83
C GLU A 103 7.30 -4.98 15.62
N ALA A 104 6.39 -4.99 14.66
CA ALA A 104 6.57 -5.73 13.41
C ALA A 104 7.81 -5.25 12.62
N ALA A 105 8.05 -3.94 12.55
CA ALA A 105 9.21 -3.38 11.88
C ALA A 105 10.53 -3.75 12.58
N VAL A 106 10.57 -3.83 13.91
CA VAL A 106 11.73 -4.30 14.68
C VAL A 106 12.06 -5.75 14.34
N GLU A 107 11.06 -6.64 14.35
CA GLU A 107 11.27 -8.06 14.01
C GLU A 107 11.66 -8.23 12.55
N MET A 108 11.00 -7.51 11.65
CA MET A 108 11.32 -7.48 10.23
C MET A 108 12.78 -7.05 9.99
N THR A 109 13.22 -5.96 10.65
CA THR A 109 14.61 -5.48 10.56
C THR A 109 15.59 -6.53 11.05
N ARG A 110 15.32 -7.17 12.20
CA ARG A 110 16.18 -8.23 12.75
C ARG A 110 16.37 -9.36 11.74
N ARG A 111 15.29 -9.86 11.16
CA ARG A 111 15.33 -10.97 10.19
C ARG A 111 16.08 -10.60 8.92
N ILE A 112 15.86 -9.40 8.41
CA ILE A 112 16.53 -8.91 7.20
C ILE A 112 18.04 -8.77 7.41
N LEU A 113 18.46 -8.21 8.54
CA LEU A 113 19.89 -8.10 8.87
C LEU A 113 20.55 -9.46 9.11
N ASP A 114 19.77 -10.46 9.51
CA ASP A 114 20.23 -11.86 9.60
C ASP A 114 20.28 -12.57 8.22
N GLY A 115 20.07 -11.85 7.12
CA GLY A 115 20.13 -12.36 5.75
C GLY A 115 18.80 -12.84 5.18
N GLY A 116 17.68 -12.49 5.80
CA GLY A 116 16.35 -12.73 5.27
C GLY A 116 15.98 -11.82 4.11
N ARG A 117 14.83 -12.10 3.51
CA ARG A 117 14.25 -11.31 2.43
C ARG A 117 12.82 -10.90 2.77
N TRP A 118 12.37 -9.82 2.16
CA TRP A 118 11.01 -9.34 2.28
C TRP A 118 10.20 -9.67 1.03
N PHE A 119 9.08 -10.36 1.23
CA PHE A 119 8.15 -10.75 0.17
C PHE A 119 6.77 -10.15 0.41
N VAL A 120 6.07 -9.88 -0.69
CA VAL A 120 4.71 -9.36 -0.67
C VAL A 120 3.81 -10.29 -1.47
N ARG A 121 2.69 -10.70 -0.88
CA ARG A 121 1.71 -11.57 -1.53
C ARG A 121 0.30 -11.03 -1.33
N SER A 122 -0.44 -10.95 -2.44
CA SER A 122 -1.89 -10.79 -2.42
C SER A 122 -2.46 -11.48 -3.65
N ILE A 123 -3.48 -12.27 -3.48
CA ILE A 123 -4.14 -13.05 -4.53
C ILE A 123 -5.37 -12.30 -5.01
N GLU A 124 -6.20 -11.81 -4.08
CA GLU A 124 -7.39 -11.04 -4.41
C GLU A 124 -7.09 -9.69 -5.07
N THR A 125 -5.95 -9.07 -4.75
CA THR A 125 -5.59 -7.76 -5.29
C THR A 125 -4.13 -7.66 -5.69
N THR A 126 -3.86 -7.83 -6.97
CA THR A 126 -2.51 -7.65 -7.53
C THR A 126 -2.01 -6.20 -7.42
N ALA A 127 -2.92 -5.22 -7.32
CA ALA A 127 -2.58 -3.82 -7.09
C ALA A 127 -1.77 -3.65 -5.81
N PHE A 128 -2.13 -4.34 -4.72
CA PHE A 128 -1.41 -4.28 -3.46
C PHE A 128 0.07 -4.67 -3.59
N GLN A 129 0.38 -5.71 -4.36
CA GLN A 129 1.77 -6.11 -4.62
C GLN A 129 2.51 -5.05 -5.44
N SER A 130 1.87 -4.50 -6.48
CA SER A 130 2.50 -3.52 -7.37
C SER A 130 2.78 -2.19 -6.69
N GLU A 131 2.07 -1.88 -5.60
CA GLU A 131 2.25 -0.65 -4.82
C GLU A 131 3.53 -0.60 -4.00
N LEU A 132 4.14 -1.73 -3.72
CA LEU A 132 5.36 -1.81 -2.93
C LEU A 132 6.56 -2.26 -3.77
N VAL A 133 6.31 -3.08 -4.79
CA VAL A 133 7.38 -3.69 -5.58
C VAL A 133 7.77 -2.80 -6.76
N ARG A 134 8.99 -2.27 -6.73
CA ARG A 134 9.59 -1.43 -7.78
C ARG A 134 8.86 -0.11 -8.07
N VAL A 135 8.29 0.48 -7.04
CA VAL A 135 7.63 1.80 -7.12
C VAL A 135 8.62 2.91 -6.80
N ALA A 136 8.53 4.05 -7.48
CA ALA A 136 9.29 5.25 -7.14
C ALA A 136 9.05 5.66 -5.69
N SER A 137 10.10 6.02 -4.97
CA SER A 137 10.10 6.27 -3.51
C SER A 137 9.76 5.05 -2.64
N GLY A 138 9.61 3.87 -3.24
CA GLY A 138 9.49 2.60 -2.53
C GLY A 138 10.84 1.92 -2.34
N PRO A 139 10.94 0.99 -1.38
CA PRO A 139 12.17 0.24 -1.14
C PRO A 139 12.48 -0.72 -2.30
N TRP A 140 13.76 -0.97 -2.50
CA TRP A 140 14.21 -1.98 -3.48
C TRP A 140 13.81 -3.41 -3.10
N MET A 141 13.78 -3.67 -1.82
CA MET A 141 13.77 -5.01 -1.24
C MET A 141 12.52 -5.87 -1.49
N PRO A 142 11.27 -5.35 -1.46
CA PRO A 142 10.09 -6.20 -1.60
C PRO A 142 10.09 -6.98 -2.90
N ASN A 143 9.79 -8.27 -2.81
CA ASN A 143 9.83 -9.21 -3.92
C ASN A 143 8.53 -9.99 -4.03
N THR A 144 8.14 -10.35 -5.25
CA THR A 144 7.02 -11.26 -5.56
C THR A 144 7.49 -12.59 -6.15
N GLY A 145 8.80 -12.71 -6.38
CA GLY A 145 9.42 -13.84 -7.07
C GLY A 145 9.88 -14.98 -6.16
N ASP A 146 10.87 -15.72 -6.63
CA ASP A 146 11.29 -16.99 -6.04
C ASP A 146 11.71 -16.90 -4.57
N TRP A 147 11.27 -17.87 -3.82
CA TRP A 147 11.30 -18.00 -2.38
C TRP A 147 12.55 -18.72 -1.84
N ASP A 148 13.57 -18.88 -2.67
CA ASP A 148 14.77 -19.70 -2.39
C ASP A 148 15.72 -19.13 -1.31
N ALA A 149 15.42 -17.96 -0.76
CA ALA A 149 16.15 -17.47 0.40
C ALA A 149 15.76 -18.25 1.66
N ASN A 150 16.63 -18.29 2.66
CA ASN A 150 16.42 -19.02 3.89
C ASN A 150 15.04 -18.68 4.53
N PRO A 151 14.03 -19.58 4.47
CA PRO A 151 12.66 -19.27 4.89
C PRO A 151 12.59 -18.87 6.36
N LEU A 152 13.45 -19.41 7.22
CA LEU A 152 13.49 -19.09 8.66
C LEU A 152 13.78 -17.61 8.96
N ARG A 153 14.33 -16.86 8.00
CA ARG A 153 14.67 -15.44 8.15
C ARG A 153 13.79 -14.53 7.33
N ASN A 154 12.98 -15.08 6.46
CA ASN A 154 12.15 -14.29 5.57
C ASN A 154 10.99 -13.60 6.29
N VAL A 155 10.55 -12.50 5.69
CA VAL A 155 9.37 -11.75 6.07
C VAL A 155 8.36 -11.82 4.93
N PHE A 156 7.13 -12.20 5.24
CA PHE A 156 6.03 -12.24 4.28
C PHE A 156 4.94 -11.29 4.67
N LEU A 157 4.66 -10.34 3.80
CA LEU A 157 3.50 -9.47 3.93
C LEU A 157 2.40 -10.01 3.03
N VAL A 158 1.32 -10.48 3.64
CA VAL A 158 0.15 -11.04 2.98
C VAL A 158 -1.02 -10.10 3.18
N ALA A 159 -1.72 -9.76 2.12
CA ALA A 159 -2.90 -8.90 2.20
C ALA A 159 -4.11 -9.52 1.52
N GLY A 160 -5.26 -9.44 2.19
CA GLY A 160 -6.56 -9.89 1.70
C GLY A 160 -7.61 -8.79 1.80
N MET A 161 -8.60 -8.83 0.92
CA MET A 161 -9.76 -7.94 0.94
C MET A 161 -10.93 -8.54 1.75
N SER A 162 -10.89 -9.86 1.96
CA SER A 162 -11.82 -10.61 2.78
C SER A 162 -11.14 -11.11 4.06
N PRO A 163 -11.84 -11.18 5.21
CA PRO A 163 -11.25 -11.64 6.46
C PRO A 163 -10.82 -13.11 6.43
N ALA A 164 -11.44 -13.92 5.63
CA ALA A 164 -11.29 -15.39 5.61
C ALA A 164 -11.10 -15.94 4.20
N TYR A 165 -10.44 -15.20 3.31
CA TYR A 165 -10.09 -15.72 2.00
C TYR A 165 -9.09 -16.85 2.15
N SER A 166 -9.50 -18.06 1.74
CA SER A 166 -8.79 -19.28 2.08
C SER A 166 -7.38 -19.38 1.52
N GLU A 167 -7.12 -18.73 0.37
CA GLU A 167 -5.81 -18.77 -0.29
C GLU A 167 -4.79 -17.90 0.42
N GLU A 168 -5.13 -16.68 0.84
CA GLU A 168 -4.23 -15.83 1.63
C GLU A 168 -3.95 -16.44 3.00
N VAL A 169 -4.98 -17.00 3.65
CA VAL A 169 -4.82 -17.69 4.95
C VAL A 169 -3.92 -18.92 4.79
N ALA A 170 -4.11 -19.70 3.72
CA ALA A 170 -3.27 -20.87 3.44
C ALA A 170 -1.79 -20.48 3.21
N VAL A 171 -1.55 -19.42 2.43
CA VAL A 171 -0.20 -18.89 2.21
C VAL A 171 0.41 -18.43 3.53
N ALA A 172 -0.32 -17.71 4.36
CA ALA A 172 0.18 -17.26 5.67
C ALA A 172 0.61 -18.44 6.54
N LEU A 173 -0.24 -19.46 6.68
CA LEU A 173 0.03 -20.67 7.46
C LEU A 173 1.22 -21.47 6.89
N GLU A 174 1.29 -21.65 5.57
CA GLU A 174 2.40 -22.32 4.90
C GLU A 174 3.74 -21.62 5.24
N LYS A 175 3.79 -20.31 5.11
CA LYS A 175 5.03 -19.56 5.35
C LYS A 175 5.43 -19.52 6.82
N GLN A 176 4.48 -19.53 7.74
CA GLN A 176 4.78 -19.71 9.17
C GLN A 176 5.35 -21.10 9.47
N VAL A 177 4.81 -22.17 8.88
CA VAL A 177 5.35 -23.53 9.04
C VAL A 177 6.79 -23.60 8.52
N GLU A 178 7.12 -22.88 7.46
CA GLU A 178 8.49 -22.72 6.96
C GLU A 178 9.39 -21.88 7.89
N GLY A 179 8.82 -21.22 8.92
CA GLY A 179 9.54 -20.40 9.89
C GLY A 179 9.68 -18.93 9.52
N ALA A 180 9.03 -18.48 8.46
CA ALA A 180 8.98 -17.07 8.12
C ALA A 180 8.18 -16.25 9.13
N PHE A 181 8.44 -14.95 9.20
CA PHE A 181 7.60 -14.00 9.93
C PHE A 181 6.52 -13.45 9.00
N VAL A 182 5.28 -13.72 9.34
CA VAL A 182 4.14 -13.34 8.50
C VAL A 182 3.44 -12.11 9.06
N ILE A 183 3.31 -11.10 8.21
CA ILE A 183 2.52 -9.89 8.45
C ILE A 183 1.23 -10.01 7.65
N GLY A 184 0.08 -10.05 8.32
CA GLY A 184 -1.24 -10.16 7.70
C GLY A 184 -1.97 -8.82 7.72
N ILE A 185 -2.48 -8.38 6.56
CA ILE A 185 -3.31 -7.17 6.44
C ILE A 185 -4.65 -7.55 5.84
N GLY A 186 -5.75 -7.23 6.51
CA GLY A 186 -7.09 -7.50 6.01
C GLY A 186 -8.17 -7.03 6.99
N PRO A 187 -9.45 -7.11 6.62
CA PRO A 187 -10.54 -6.75 7.54
C PRO A 187 -10.66 -7.78 8.67
N ALA A 188 -10.93 -7.31 9.88
CA ALA A 188 -11.23 -8.18 11.02
C ALA A 188 -12.63 -8.82 10.93
N SER A 189 -13.55 -8.19 10.21
CA SER A 189 -14.90 -8.67 9.96
C SER A 189 -15.35 -8.22 8.58
N MET A 190 -16.35 -8.89 8.03
CA MET A 190 -17.02 -8.45 6.81
C MET A 190 -18.51 -8.76 6.94
N ASP A 191 -19.36 -7.83 6.48
CA ASP A 191 -20.80 -7.96 6.56
C ASP A 191 -21.29 -9.26 5.89
N GLY A 192 -22.03 -10.07 6.64
CA GLY A 192 -22.55 -11.36 6.20
C GLY A 192 -21.55 -12.51 6.18
N ILE A 193 -20.33 -12.32 6.66
CA ILE A 193 -19.30 -13.37 6.77
C ILE A 193 -18.92 -13.55 8.24
N GLU A 194 -19.17 -14.76 8.77
CA GLU A 194 -18.65 -15.19 10.07
C GLU A 194 -17.22 -15.71 9.89
N PRO A 195 -16.20 -14.98 10.32
CA PRO A 195 -14.82 -15.37 10.07
C PRO A 195 -14.40 -16.52 10.99
N SER A 196 -13.99 -17.63 10.40
CA SER A 196 -13.20 -18.65 11.08
C SER A 196 -11.79 -18.67 10.50
N GLY A 197 -10.79 -18.37 11.32
CA GLY A 197 -9.40 -18.37 10.88
C GLY A 197 -9.07 -17.16 9.98
N ARG A 198 -9.25 -15.94 10.51
CA ARG A 198 -8.94 -14.71 9.78
C ARG A 198 -7.45 -14.59 9.51
N LEU A 199 -7.09 -13.99 8.37
CA LEU A 199 -5.70 -13.72 8.02
C LEU A 199 -4.94 -12.98 9.15
N ILE A 200 -5.59 -11.98 9.76
CA ILE A 200 -4.99 -11.19 10.83
C ILE A 200 -4.79 -11.95 12.15
N ASP A 201 -5.50 -13.06 12.35
CA ASP A 201 -5.35 -13.90 13.56
C ASP A 201 -4.31 -15.00 13.38
N VAL A 202 -4.12 -15.48 12.16
CA VAL A 202 -3.11 -16.51 11.86
C VAL A 202 -1.73 -15.93 11.62
N ALA A 203 -1.63 -14.67 11.23
CA ALA A 203 -0.35 -13.99 11.03
C ALA A 203 0.38 -13.74 12.36
N ASP A 204 1.73 -13.66 12.34
CA ASP A 204 2.54 -13.30 13.51
C ASP A 204 2.28 -11.84 13.93
N ALA A 205 1.99 -10.98 12.95
CA ALA A 205 1.54 -9.61 13.16
C ALA A 205 0.33 -9.32 12.26
N GLY A 206 -0.85 -9.19 12.87
CA GLY A 206 -2.10 -8.96 12.16
C GLY A 206 -2.56 -7.51 12.24
N PHE A 207 -3.01 -6.95 11.11
CA PHE A 207 -3.46 -5.56 10.99
C PHE A 207 -4.85 -5.49 10.36
N ASP A 208 -5.83 -5.05 11.15
CA ASP A 208 -7.18 -4.79 10.67
C ASP A 208 -7.21 -3.57 9.73
N SER A 209 -7.76 -3.74 8.54
CA SER A 209 -7.96 -2.66 7.58
C SER A 209 -9.14 -1.76 7.93
N PHE A 210 -9.98 -2.13 8.90
CA PHE A 210 -11.23 -1.43 9.24
C PHE A 210 -12.17 -1.25 8.04
N SER A 211 -12.17 -2.20 7.11
CA SER A 211 -13.00 -2.18 5.89
C SER A 211 -13.98 -3.36 5.90
N PRO A 212 -15.03 -3.32 6.74
CA PRO A 212 -15.91 -4.47 6.96
C PRO A 212 -16.94 -4.69 5.84
N GLU A 213 -17.12 -3.74 4.93
CA GLU A 213 -18.15 -3.81 3.92
C GLU A 213 -17.73 -4.68 2.73
N SER A 214 -18.59 -5.60 2.33
CA SER A 214 -18.48 -6.29 1.06
C SER A 214 -18.74 -5.30 -0.09
N GLY A 215 -17.70 -5.04 -0.91
CA GLY A 215 -17.78 -4.14 -2.05
C GLY A 215 -17.50 -2.66 -1.75
N GLY A 216 -17.71 -2.17 -0.51
CA GLY A 216 -17.35 -0.80 -0.11
C GLY A 216 -18.42 -0.11 0.74
N PRO A 217 -18.18 1.16 1.18
CA PRO A 217 -19.06 1.85 2.10
C PRO A 217 -20.18 2.68 1.45
N ILE A 218 -20.26 2.72 0.13
CA ILE A 218 -21.23 3.58 -0.57
C ILE A 218 -22.39 2.75 -1.08
N GLU A 219 -23.58 3.03 -0.56
CA GLU A 219 -24.86 2.51 -1.06
C GLU A 219 -25.36 3.44 -2.17
N LEU A 220 -25.74 2.86 -3.30
CA LEU A 220 -26.33 3.60 -4.42
C LEU A 220 -27.83 3.37 -4.49
N PRO A 221 -28.64 4.42 -4.54
CA PRO A 221 -30.09 4.29 -4.62
C PRO A 221 -30.53 3.44 -5.82
N GLY A 222 -31.38 2.44 -5.56
CA GLY A 222 -31.91 1.56 -6.60
C GLY A 222 -30.93 0.53 -7.18
N ARG A 223 -29.77 0.34 -6.54
CA ARG A 223 -28.81 -0.71 -6.89
C ARG A 223 -28.56 -1.60 -5.69
N GLU A 224 -28.48 -2.91 -5.93
CA GLU A 224 -28.07 -3.86 -4.92
C GLU A 224 -26.56 -3.81 -4.70
N GLY A 225 -26.17 -4.03 -3.44
CA GLY A 225 -24.76 -4.08 -3.01
C GLY A 225 -24.15 -2.72 -2.69
N ASN A 226 -22.97 -2.80 -2.12
CA ASN A 226 -22.16 -1.66 -1.69
C ASN A 226 -21.03 -1.42 -2.71
N TRP A 227 -20.62 -0.17 -2.85
CA TRP A 227 -19.72 0.29 -3.90
C TRP A 227 -18.53 1.07 -3.33
N CYS A 228 -17.52 1.26 -4.16
CA CYS A 228 -16.33 2.05 -3.86
C CYS A 228 -15.50 1.47 -2.69
N PRO A 229 -14.86 0.31 -2.88
CA PRO A 229 -14.08 -0.34 -1.82
C PRO A 229 -12.95 0.53 -1.30
N THR A 230 -12.69 0.45 -0.02
CA THR A 230 -11.56 1.14 0.64
C THR A 230 -10.43 0.19 1.03
N SER A 231 -10.68 -1.13 1.06
CA SER A 231 -9.76 -2.16 1.56
C SER A 231 -8.36 -2.08 0.91
N GLY A 232 -8.28 -1.94 -0.41
CA GLY A 232 -7.01 -1.78 -1.12
C GLY A 232 -6.26 -0.51 -0.74
N ILE A 233 -6.98 0.62 -0.58
CA ILE A 233 -6.36 1.90 -0.21
C ILE A 233 -5.85 1.86 1.23
N VAL A 234 -6.65 1.41 2.18
CA VAL A 234 -6.25 1.36 3.59
C VAL A 234 -5.20 0.28 3.83
N GLY A 235 -5.26 -0.85 3.12
CA GLY A 235 -4.21 -1.86 3.13
C GLY A 235 -2.86 -1.29 2.67
N ASN A 236 -2.87 -0.49 1.61
CA ASN A 236 -1.68 0.22 1.15
C ASN A 236 -1.17 1.24 2.18
N VAL A 237 -2.05 1.96 2.88
CA VAL A 237 -1.62 2.86 3.98
C VAL A 237 -0.89 2.08 5.08
N ILE A 238 -1.43 0.95 5.54
CA ILE A 238 -0.78 0.09 6.54
C ILE A 238 0.60 -0.36 6.04
N GLN A 239 0.67 -0.85 4.82
CA GLN A 239 1.91 -1.28 4.16
C GLN A 239 2.97 -0.18 4.12
N GLN A 240 2.59 1.05 3.75
CA GLN A 240 3.50 2.19 3.71
C GLN A 240 3.93 2.63 5.12
N MET A 241 3.07 2.52 6.11
CA MET A 241 3.44 2.77 7.52
C MET A 241 4.45 1.75 8.03
N ILE A 242 4.29 0.46 7.68
CA ILE A 242 5.28 -0.59 8.00
C ILE A 242 6.61 -0.29 7.31
N CYS A 243 6.58 0.08 6.02
CA CYS A 243 7.76 0.45 5.25
C CYS A 243 8.51 1.64 5.88
N ALA A 244 7.79 2.69 6.28
CA ALA A 244 8.39 3.85 6.93
C ALA A 244 9.07 3.50 8.25
N GLN A 245 8.38 2.71 9.08
CA GLN A 245 8.90 2.31 10.38
C GLN A 245 10.07 1.32 10.24
N TRP A 246 10.04 0.44 9.25
CA TRP A 246 11.16 -0.43 8.92
C TRP A 246 12.39 0.37 8.48
N ALA A 247 12.22 1.39 7.62
CA ALA A 247 13.32 2.26 7.21
C ALA A 247 13.95 3.01 8.39
N ASP A 248 13.14 3.52 9.30
CA ASP A 248 13.59 4.18 10.54
C ASP A 248 14.36 3.20 11.44
N GLU A 249 13.86 1.99 11.62
CA GLU A 249 14.52 0.97 12.45
C GLU A 249 15.85 0.47 11.83
N MET A 250 15.91 0.33 10.52
CA MET A 250 17.15 0.03 9.78
C MET A 250 18.19 1.14 10.00
N ALA A 251 17.79 2.40 9.82
CA ALA A 251 18.65 3.56 10.00
C ALA A 251 19.18 3.67 11.45
N ARG A 252 18.36 3.39 12.46
CA ARG A 252 18.80 3.34 13.88
C ARG A 252 19.87 2.31 14.14
N ARG A 253 19.93 1.26 13.33
CA ARG A 253 20.98 0.22 13.41
C ARG A 253 22.18 0.51 12.53
N GLY A 254 22.22 1.70 11.91
CA GLY A 254 23.31 2.12 11.04
C GLY A 254 23.25 1.57 9.62
N GLU A 255 22.11 0.95 9.26
CA GLU A 255 21.89 0.37 7.95
C GLU A 255 20.84 1.19 7.18
N ILE A 256 21.19 1.62 5.97
CA ILE A 256 20.29 2.41 5.13
C ILE A 256 19.81 1.55 3.96
N PRO A 257 18.52 1.19 3.91
CA PRO A 257 17.99 0.43 2.79
C PRO A 257 17.94 1.26 1.52
N TYR A 258 18.05 0.59 0.37
CA TYR A 258 17.95 1.25 -0.93
C TYR A 258 16.50 1.52 -1.30
N PHE A 259 16.25 2.76 -1.75
CA PHE A 259 14.97 3.20 -2.27
C PHE A 259 15.09 3.58 -3.74
N LEU A 260 14.04 3.31 -4.50
CA LEU A 260 14.00 3.55 -5.93
C LEU A 260 13.71 5.02 -6.22
N LEU A 261 14.58 5.64 -7.00
CA LEU A 261 14.38 7.00 -7.50
C LEU A 261 13.38 6.98 -8.66
N GLY A 262 12.47 7.93 -8.69
CA GLY A 262 11.53 8.10 -9.81
C GLY A 262 12.23 8.40 -11.13
N ASN A 263 11.67 7.94 -12.25
CA ASN A 263 12.26 8.11 -13.58
C ASN A 263 12.49 9.59 -13.93
N TYR A 264 11.57 10.47 -13.54
CA TYR A 264 11.68 11.92 -13.72
C TYR A 264 12.84 12.56 -12.94
N ARG A 265 13.34 11.90 -11.89
CA ARG A 265 14.52 12.31 -11.12
C ARG A 265 15.81 11.60 -11.58
N GLY A 266 15.79 10.97 -12.73
CA GLY A 266 16.93 10.25 -13.27
C GLY A 266 17.03 8.78 -12.82
N GLY A 267 15.95 8.21 -12.27
CA GLY A 267 15.93 6.84 -11.78
C GLY A 267 16.34 5.79 -12.81
N ARG A 268 16.05 6.01 -14.09
CA ARG A 268 16.52 5.13 -15.18
C ARG A 268 18.03 4.96 -15.23
N LYS A 269 18.78 6.00 -14.84
CA LYS A 269 20.25 5.97 -14.80
C LYS A 269 20.77 5.55 -13.43
N PHE A 270 20.09 5.98 -12.35
CA PHE A 270 20.53 5.79 -10.97
C PHE A 270 20.18 4.41 -10.43
N ASN A 271 18.95 3.92 -10.59
CA ASN A 271 18.50 2.66 -10.02
C ASN A 271 19.34 1.44 -10.47
N PRO A 272 19.77 1.32 -11.75
CA PRO A 272 20.65 0.24 -12.15
C PRO A 272 22.00 0.20 -11.42
N LEU A 273 22.48 1.32 -10.90
CA LEU A 273 23.71 1.40 -10.10
C LEU A 273 23.50 0.84 -8.68
N LEU A 274 22.29 0.98 -8.14
CA LEU A 274 21.94 0.44 -6.83
C LEU A 274 21.67 -1.07 -6.85
N GLN A 275 21.24 -1.59 -7.98
CA GLN A 275 20.81 -2.99 -8.11
C GLN A 275 21.86 -4.02 -7.65
N PRO A 276 23.14 -3.95 -8.05
CA PRO A 276 24.14 -4.89 -7.57
C PRO A 276 24.35 -4.78 -6.06
N MET A 277 24.39 -3.56 -5.54
CA MET A 277 24.60 -3.29 -4.11
C MET A 277 23.44 -3.82 -3.27
N ALA A 278 22.19 -3.57 -3.71
CA ALA A 278 21.00 -4.10 -3.05
C ALA A 278 20.93 -5.63 -3.14
N ALA A 279 21.37 -6.22 -4.24
CA ALA A 279 21.45 -7.68 -4.40
C ALA A 279 22.47 -8.31 -3.45
N GLU A 280 23.64 -7.69 -3.30
CA GLU A 280 24.69 -8.13 -2.39
C GLU A 280 24.26 -8.03 -0.92
N ARG A 281 23.76 -6.87 -0.49
CA ARG A 281 23.32 -6.62 0.89
C ARG A 281 21.97 -7.26 1.21
N GLY A 282 21.09 -7.37 0.23
CA GLY A 282 19.73 -7.88 0.39
C GLY A 282 18.67 -6.84 0.79
N TYR A 283 19.05 -5.54 0.89
CA TYR A 283 18.14 -4.44 1.23
C TYR A 283 18.64 -3.10 0.68
#